data_63581459ae0997b07a65fea04bed1025
#
_entry.id   63581459ae0997b07a65fea04bed1025
#
_cell.length_a   1.000
_cell.length_b   1.000
_cell.length_c   1.000
_cell.angle_alpha   90.00
_cell.angle_beta   90.00
_cell.angle_gamma   90.00
#
_symmetry.space_group_name_H-M   'P 1'
#
loop_
_entity.id
_entity.type
_entity.pdbx_description
1 polymer ?
#
loop_
_entity_poly.entity_id
_entity_poly.type
_entity_poly.pdbx_seq_one_letter_code
_entity_poly.pdbx_strand_id
1 'polypeptide(L)'
;SPVADDVLIRAIGLVGTPYRWGGNTPDSGFDCSGLIKYVYRDAAGISLPRSTREMIVMQAPTVDAKSLQSGDLVFFATGGGSQVSHAGIYVGDGRFVHAPSTGGTVRLDYLSNSYWAKAYLQAKRVIQQGHLAQNP
;
A
#
# COMPACT_ATOMS: atom_id res chain seq x y z
N SER A 1 6.68 14.84 -1.78
CA SER A 1 5.72 15.85 -1.29
C SER A 1 5.47 15.66 0.20
N PRO A 2 5.02 16.70 0.90
CA PRO A 2 4.73 16.55 2.33
C PRO A 2 3.69 15.47 2.62
N VAL A 3 2.69 15.31 1.77
CA VAL A 3 1.66 14.27 1.96
C VAL A 3 2.27 12.88 1.81
N ALA A 4 3.11 12.69 0.80
CA ALA A 4 3.79 11.41 0.58
C ALA A 4 4.71 11.08 1.76
N ASP A 5 5.38 12.09 2.32
CA ASP A 5 6.24 11.91 3.49
C ASP A 5 5.43 11.49 4.72
N ASP A 6 4.26 12.08 4.93
CA ASP A 6 3.39 11.71 6.03
C ASP A 6 2.89 10.27 5.89
N VAL A 7 2.54 9.85 4.68
CA VAL A 7 2.13 8.47 4.40
C VAL A 7 3.29 7.52 4.71
N LEU A 8 4.49 7.86 4.23
CA LEU A 8 5.70 7.07 4.46
C LEU A 8 5.96 6.87 5.95
N ILE A 9 5.97 7.97 6.71
CA ILE A 9 6.26 7.94 8.15
C ILE A 9 5.22 7.10 8.88
N ARG A 10 3.93 7.28 8.55
CA ARG A 10 2.85 6.53 9.18
C ARG A 10 2.95 5.05 8.88
N ALA A 11 3.20 4.69 7.61
CA ALA A 11 3.31 3.28 7.21
C ALA A 11 4.47 2.60 7.93
N ILE A 12 5.65 3.22 7.95
CA ILE A 12 6.83 2.66 8.61
C ILE A 12 6.58 2.54 10.11
N GLY A 13 5.90 3.51 10.71
CA GLY A 13 5.60 3.50 12.14
C GLY A 13 4.67 2.35 12.58
N LEU A 14 3.97 1.73 11.63
CA LEU A 14 3.07 0.62 11.92
C LEU A 14 3.73 -0.76 11.74
N VAL A 15 4.98 -0.80 11.30
CA VAL A 15 5.74 -2.07 11.20
C VAL A 15 5.76 -2.74 12.57
N GLY A 16 5.46 -4.04 12.59
CA GLY A 16 5.33 -4.81 13.82
C GLY A 16 3.91 -5.01 14.30
N THR A 17 2.94 -4.26 13.78
CA THR A 17 1.52 -4.44 14.12
C THR A 17 1.05 -5.81 13.62
N PRO A 18 0.35 -6.60 14.45
CA PRO A 18 -0.10 -7.93 14.02
C PRO A 18 -1.05 -7.89 12.83
N TYR A 19 -0.94 -8.90 11.97
CA TYR A 19 -1.93 -9.15 10.94
C TYR A 19 -3.23 -9.61 11.57
N ARG A 20 -4.36 -9.12 11.05
CA ARG A 20 -5.67 -9.59 11.46
C ARG A 20 -6.61 -9.57 10.26
N TRP A 21 -7.22 -10.71 9.98
CA TRP A 21 -8.23 -10.83 8.92
C TRP A 21 -9.36 -9.83 9.17
N GLY A 22 -9.63 -8.98 8.18
CA GLY A 22 -10.65 -7.94 8.30
C GLY A 22 -10.25 -6.76 9.17
N GLY A 23 -9.03 -6.75 9.73
CA GLY A 23 -8.57 -5.68 10.60
C GLY A 23 -8.23 -4.40 9.84
N ASN A 24 -8.51 -3.26 10.48
CA ASN A 24 -8.31 -1.95 9.86
C ASN A 24 -7.93 -0.85 10.86
N THR A 25 -7.46 -1.23 12.06
CA THR A 25 -7.00 -0.27 13.08
C THR A 25 -5.71 -0.77 13.73
N PRO A 26 -4.89 0.14 14.29
CA PRO A 26 -3.68 -0.26 15.00
C PRO A 26 -3.95 -1.18 16.19
N ASP A 27 -5.07 -0.98 16.88
CA ASP A 27 -5.42 -1.78 18.05
C ASP A 27 -5.88 -3.19 17.69
N SER A 28 -6.64 -3.33 16.62
CA SER A 28 -7.16 -4.63 16.18
C SER A 28 -6.14 -5.42 15.35
N GLY A 29 -5.18 -4.74 14.72
CA GLY A 29 -4.34 -5.30 13.69
C GLY A 29 -4.92 -5.01 12.30
N PHE A 30 -4.18 -5.40 11.25
CA PHE A 30 -4.54 -5.06 9.87
C PHE A 30 -4.49 -6.26 8.95
N ASP A 31 -5.42 -6.33 7.99
CA ASP A 31 -5.17 -7.05 6.75
C ASP A 31 -4.51 -6.08 5.75
N CYS A 32 -4.18 -6.56 4.54
CA CYS A 32 -3.38 -5.76 3.61
C CYS A 32 -4.09 -4.48 3.16
N SER A 33 -5.36 -4.57 2.78
CA SER A 33 -6.12 -3.40 2.35
C SER A 33 -6.55 -2.52 3.52
N GLY A 34 -6.76 -3.10 4.69
CA GLY A 34 -7.07 -2.35 5.91
C GLY A 34 -5.94 -1.44 6.34
N LEU A 35 -4.71 -1.93 6.24
CA LEU A 35 -3.52 -1.11 6.50
C LEU A 35 -3.47 0.09 5.55
N ILE A 36 -3.63 -0.15 4.27
CA ILE A 36 -3.56 0.91 3.26
C ILE A 36 -4.66 1.94 3.50
N LYS A 37 -5.89 1.49 3.69
CA LYS A 37 -7.01 2.40 3.92
C LYS A 37 -6.79 3.26 5.16
N TYR A 38 -6.30 2.67 6.24
CA TYR A 38 -6.02 3.39 7.47
C TYR A 38 -4.93 4.44 7.28
N VAL A 39 -3.80 4.06 6.68
CA VAL A 39 -2.66 4.96 6.51
C VAL A 39 -3.04 6.17 5.66
N TYR A 40 -3.70 5.95 4.53
CA TYR A 40 -4.04 7.06 3.63
C TYR A 40 -5.09 7.99 4.23
N ARG A 41 -6.05 7.45 4.98
CA ARG A 41 -7.04 8.28 5.66
C ARG A 41 -6.41 9.09 6.78
N ASP A 42 -5.59 8.45 7.61
CA ASP A 42 -5.02 9.10 8.80
C ASP A 42 -3.92 10.10 8.45
N ALA A 43 -3.06 9.78 7.49
CA ALA A 43 -1.93 10.62 7.13
C ALA A 43 -2.24 11.64 6.04
N ALA A 44 -3.19 11.35 5.15
CA ALA A 44 -3.42 12.17 3.96
C ALA A 44 -4.87 12.63 3.79
N GLY A 45 -5.80 12.14 4.60
CA GLY A 45 -7.22 12.46 4.46
C GLY A 45 -7.84 11.85 3.21
N ILE A 46 -7.21 10.84 2.63
CA ILE A 46 -7.67 10.18 1.41
C ILE A 46 -8.48 8.95 1.78
N SER A 47 -9.71 8.86 1.28
CA SER A 47 -10.57 7.71 1.48
C SER A 47 -10.39 6.73 0.33
N LEU A 48 -9.84 5.55 0.62
CA LEU A 48 -9.61 4.51 -0.38
C LEU A 48 -10.65 3.39 -0.24
N PRO A 49 -10.86 2.60 -1.32
CA PRO A 49 -11.73 1.43 -1.23
C PRO A 49 -11.25 0.43 -0.18
N ARG A 50 -12.13 -0.45 0.29
CA ARG A 50 -11.80 -1.39 1.37
C ARG A 50 -11.00 -2.61 0.90
N SER A 51 -11.11 -3.00 -0.34
CA SER A 51 -10.48 -4.22 -0.85
C SER A 51 -9.43 -3.94 -1.92
N THR A 52 -8.48 -4.87 -2.07
CA THR A 52 -7.46 -4.79 -3.13
C THR A 52 -8.09 -4.85 -4.52
N ARG A 53 -9.17 -5.60 -4.68
CA ARG A 53 -9.86 -5.71 -5.96
C ARG A 53 -10.47 -4.38 -6.39
N GLU A 54 -11.00 -3.64 -5.45
CA GLU A 54 -11.53 -2.30 -5.72
C GLU A 54 -10.42 -1.27 -5.92
N MET A 55 -9.34 -1.39 -5.14
CA MET A 55 -8.22 -0.45 -5.25
C MET A 55 -7.55 -0.52 -6.61
N ILE A 56 -7.35 -1.74 -7.16
CA ILE A 56 -6.62 -1.89 -8.43
C ILE A 56 -7.40 -1.33 -9.62
N VAL A 57 -8.73 -1.19 -9.50
CA VAL A 57 -9.57 -0.64 -10.58
C VAL A 57 -10.02 0.79 -10.32
N MET A 58 -9.61 1.39 -9.21
CA MET A 58 -9.99 2.78 -8.92
C MET A 58 -9.38 3.74 -9.94
N GLN A 59 -9.97 4.92 -10.07
CA GLN A 59 -9.47 5.95 -10.97
C GLN A 59 -8.27 6.65 -10.35
N ALA A 60 -7.09 6.12 -10.66
CA ALA A 60 -5.80 6.68 -10.30
C ALA A 60 -4.80 6.27 -11.37
N PRO A 61 -3.80 7.10 -11.67
CA PRO A 61 -2.83 6.77 -12.69
C PRO A 61 -2.05 5.50 -12.37
N THR A 62 -1.86 4.65 -13.37
CA THR A 62 -0.94 3.53 -13.30
C THR A 62 0.48 4.06 -13.41
N VAL A 63 1.38 3.52 -12.59
CA VAL A 63 2.77 3.96 -12.52
C VAL A 63 3.68 2.84 -12.99
N ASP A 64 4.62 3.17 -13.89
CA ASP A 64 5.65 2.24 -14.32
C ASP A 64 6.52 1.86 -13.11
N ALA A 65 6.92 0.59 -13.02
CA ALA A 65 7.76 0.09 -11.95
C ALA A 65 9.09 0.85 -11.81
N LYS A 66 9.56 1.42 -12.92
CA LYS A 66 10.80 2.22 -12.92
C LYS A 66 10.60 3.64 -12.40
N SER A 67 9.36 4.07 -12.20
CA SER A 67 9.02 5.44 -11.82
C SER A 67 8.33 5.50 -10.47
N LEU A 68 8.43 4.46 -9.66
CA LEU A 68 7.78 4.40 -8.36
C LEU A 68 8.28 5.50 -7.43
N GLN A 69 7.35 6.08 -6.68
CA GLN A 69 7.63 7.09 -5.67
C GLN A 69 6.96 6.69 -4.36
N SER A 70 7.52 7.15 -3.24
CA SER A 70 6.95 6.89 -1.92
C SER A 70 5.48 7.30 -1.89
N GLY A 71 4.63 6.42 -1.39
CA GLY A 71 3.19 6.64 -1.34
C GLY A 71 2.43 5.99 -2.49
N ASP A 72 3.11 5.44 -3.49
CA ASP A 72 2.44 4.66 -4.53
C ASP A 72 1.97 3.33 -3.95
N LEU A 73 0.85 2.83 -4.46
CA LEU A 73 0.36 1.49 -4.11
C LEU A 73 0.92 0.47 -5.08
N VAL A 74 1.41 -0.65 -4.55
CA VAL A 74 1.89 -1.78 -5.36
C VAL A 74 0.96 -2.96 -5.16
N PHE A 75 0.62 -3.65 -6.26
CA PHE A 75 -0.36 -4.73 -6.28
C PHE A 75 0.27 -6.04 -6.73
N PHE A 76 -0.18 -7.14 -6.11
CA PHE A 76 0.40 -8.47 -6.32
C PHE A 76 -0.69 -9.52 -6.53
N ALA A 77 -0.34 -10.57 -7.30
CA ALA A 77 -1.12 -11.79 -7.42
C ALA A 77 -0.35 -12.92 -6.72
N THR A 78 -0.66 -13.16 -5.45
CA THR A 78 0.08 -14.14 -4.64
C THR A 78 -0.40 -15.58 -4.85
N GLY A 79 -1.59 -15.75 -5.43
CA GLY A 79 -2.13 -17.06 -5.75
C GLY A 79 -1.77 -17.58 -7.14
N GLY A 80 -0.85 -16.90 -7.84
CA GLY A 80 -0.55 -17.18 -9.23
C GLY A 80 -1.54 -16.49 -10.17
N GLY A 81 -1.25 -16.48 -11.47
CA GLY A 81 -2.11 -15.83 -12.46
C GLY A 81 -2.08 -14.32 -12.37
N SER A 82 -3.19 -13.67 -12.73
CA SER A 82 -3.28 -12.21 -12.86
C SER A 82 -4.31 -11.56 -11.93
N GLN A 83 -4.94 -12.34 -11.06
CA GLN A 83 -5.96 -11.83 -10.12
C GLN A 83 -5.28 -11.21 -8.92
N VAL A 84 -5.51 -9.92 -8.67
CA VAL A 84 -4.95 -9.24 -7.49
C VAL A 84 -5.45 -9.89 -6.21
N SER A 85 -4.54 -10.11 -5.28
CA SER A 85 -4.84 -10.69 -3.96
C SER A 85 -4.16 -9.97 -2.82
N HIS A 86 -3.21 -9.07 -3.12
CA HIS A 86 -2.40 -8.41 -2.11
C HIS A 86 -1.96 -7.04 -2.59
N ALA A 87 -1.68 -6.15 -1.65
CA ALA A 87 -1.19 -4.81 -1.97
C ALA A 87 -0.32 -4.28 -0.82
N GLY A 88 0.53 -3.32 -1.14
CA GLY A 88 1.38 -2.65 -0.17
C GLY A 88 1.61 -1.20 -0.53
N ILE A 89 2.33 -0.51 0.34
CA ILE A 89 2.67 0.91 0.18
C ILE A 89 4.16 1.01 -0.14
N TYR A 90 4.49 1.53 -1.31
CA TYR A 90 5.89 1.76 -1.67
C TYR A 90 6.47 2.87 -0.79
N VAL A 91 7.65 2.64 -0.23
CA VAL A 91 8.28 3.59 0.70
C VAL A 91 9.64 4.08 0.25
N GLY A 92 10.00 3.82 -1.02
CA GLY A 92 11.29 4.23 -1.57
C GLY A 92 12.33 3.13 -1.47
N ASP A 93 13.43 3.29 -2.18
CA ASP A 93 14.58 2.39 -2.15
C ASP A 93 14.24 0.93 -2.45
N GLY A 94 13.24 0.72 -3.31
CA GLY A 94 12.83 -0.62 -3.71
C GLY A 94 12.05 -1.39 -2.66
N ARG A 95 11.59 -0.73 -1.58
CA ARG A 95 10.91 -1.39 -0.46
C ARG A 95 9.45 -1.00 -0.35
N PHE A 96 8.66 -1.87 0.24
CA PHE A 96 7.25 -1.59 0.50
C PHE A 96 6.84 -2.10 1.87
N VAL A 97 5.86 -1.42 2.47
CA VAL A 97 5.25 -1.81 3.74
C VAL A 97 3.93 -2.50 3.45
N HIS A 98 3.70 -3.64 4.09
CA HIS A 98 2.48 -4.40 3.88
C HIS A 98 2.15 -5.32 5.06
N ALA A 99 0.91 -5.82 5.09
CA ALA A 99 0.45 -6.80 6.07
C ALA A 99 0.20 -8.12 5.33
N PRO A 100 1.20 -9.03 5.28
CA PRO A 100 1.16 -10.12 4.32
C PRO A 100 0.25 -11.28 4.65
N SER A 101 0.17 -11.74 5.91
CA SER A 101 -0.58 -12.95 6.19
C SER A 101 -0.86 -13.18 7.66
N THR A 102 -1.83 -14.06 7.91
CA THR A 102 -2.19 -14.52 9.26
C THR A 102 -0.96 -15.04 10.00
N GLY A 103 -0.82 -14.63 11.24
CA GLY A 103 0.31 -15.02 12.09
C GLY A 103 1.54 -14.15 11.93
N GLY A 104 1.56 -13.27 10.93
CA GLY A 104 2.64 -12.32 10.72
C GLY A 104 2.31 -10.94 11.24
N THR A 105 3.16 -9.99 10.87
CA THR A 105 3.02 -8.59 11.25
C THR A 105 3.14 -7.70 10.02
N VAL A 106 2.75 -6.44 10.14
CA VAL A 106 3.12 -5.41 9.17
C VAL A 106 4.63 -5.38 9.07
N ARG A 107 5.15 -5.40 7.85
CA ARG A 107 6.60 -5.52 7.63
C ARG A 107 7.06 -4.80 6.38
N LEU A 108 8.37 -4.61 6.28
CA LEU A 108 9.04 -4.13 5.09
C LEU A 108 9.57 -5.31 4.29
N ASP A 109 9.40 -5.25 2.97
CA ASP A 109 10.02 -6.21 2.05
C ASP A 109 10.53 -5.46 0.81
N TYR A 110 11.44 -6.11 0.07
CA TYR A 110 11.96 -5.57 -1.19
C TYR A 110 11.15 -6.06 -2.37
N LEU A 111 10.85 -5.17 -3.30
CA LEU A 111 10.22 -5.56 -4.57
C LEU A 111 11.12 -6.50 -5.37
N SER A 112 12.44 -6.42 -5.18
CA SER A 112 13.40 -7.29 -5.86
C SER A 112 13.46 -8.70 -5.29
N ASN A 113 12.86 -8.94 -4.12
CA ASN A 113 12.72 -10.30 -3.59
C ASN A 113 12.04 -11.18 -4.64
N SER A 114 12.57 -12.38 -4.87
CA SER A 114 12.09 -13.22 -5.98
C SER A 114 10.62 -13.56 -5.90
N TYR A 115 10.09 -13.77 -4.70
CA TYR A 115 8.67 -14.04 -4.50
C TYR A 115 7.81 -12.84 -4.92
N TRP A 116 8.16 -11.65 -4.42
CA TRP A 116 7.37 -10.44 -4.69
C TRP A 116 7.53 -9.94 -6.11
N ALA A 117 8.74 -10.07 -6.68
CA ALA A 117 8.99 -9.71 -8.07
C ALA A 117 8.12 -10.56 -9.03
N LYS A 118 7.98 -11.85 -8.72
CA LYS A 118 7.16 -12.75 -9.54
C LYS A 118 5.67 -12.46 -9.41
N ALA A 119 5.23 -12.08 -8.21
CA ALA A 119 3.83 -11.81 -7.94
C ALA A 119 3.37 -10.42 -8.38
N TYR A 120 4.28 -9.51 -8.64
CA TYR A 120 4.00 -8.11 -8.96
C TYR A 120 3.09 -7.97 -10.18
N LEU A 121 2.06 -7.14 -10.06
CA LEU A 121 1.11 -6.85 -11.15
C LEU A 121 1.28 -5.45 -11.71
N GLN A 122 1.06 -4.44 -10.89
CA GLN A 122 1.12 -3.04 -11.28
C GLN A 122 1.16 -2.13 -10.05
N ALA A 123 1.32 -0.84 -10.28
CA ALA A 123 1.28 0.17 -9.23
C ALA A 123 0.37 1.32 -9.65
N LYS A 124 -0.20 2.00 -8.66
CA LYS A 124 -1.03 3.20 -8.86
C LYS A 124 -0.57 4.32 -7.95
N ARG A 125 -0.69 5.55 -8.47
CA ARG A 125 -0.34 6.75 -7.71
C ARG A 125 -1.60 7.46 -7.25
N VAL A 126 -1.87 7.39 -5.96
CA VAL A 126 -3.01 8.07 -5.34
C VAL A 126 -2.65 9.46 -4.87
N ILE A 127 -1.39 9.66 -4.49
CA ILE A 127 -0.89 10.97 -4.07
C ILE A 127 -0.31 11.65 -5.30
N GLN A 128 -1.01 12.67 -5.78
CA GLN A 128 -0.62 13.40 -6.98
C GLN A 128 -0.22 14.82 -6.62
N GLN A 129 0.67 15.38 -7.43
CA GLN A 129 1.17 16.73 -7.18
C GLN A 129 0.06 17.75 -7.06
N GLY A 130 -1.00 17.65 -7.86
CA GLY A 130 -2.14 18.57 -7.83
C GLY A 130 -3.09 18.34 -6.67
N HIS A 131 -2.93 17.28 -5.92
CA HIS A 131 -3.84 16.91 -4.84
C HIS A 131 -3.91 17.99 -3.76
N LEU A 132 -2.77 18.49 -3.32
CA LEU A 132 -2.70 19.52 -2.30
C LEU A 132 -3.30 20.85 -2.78
N ALA A 133 -3.10 21.20 -4.05
CA ALA A 133 -3.59 22.43 -4.62
C ALA A 133 -5.12 22.43 -4.75
N GLN A 134 -5.73 21.26 -4.90
CA GLN A 134 -7.16 21.10 -5.03
C GLN A 134 -7.89 21.04 -3.69
N ASN A 135 -7.14 21.07 -2.61
CA ASN A 135 -7.65 20.84 -1.26
C ASN A 135 -7.22 21.99 -0.36
N PRO A 136 -7.68 23.19 -0.65
CA PRO A 136 -7.24 24.37 0.11
C PRO A 136 -7.71 24.37 1.56
#